data_2e18b64c628b7becaabed9a654129e19
#
_entry.id   2e18b64c628b7becaabed9a654129e19
#
_cell.length_a   1.000
_cell.length_b   1.000
_cell.length_c   1.000
_cell.angle_alpha   90.00
_cell.angle_beta   90.00
_cell.angle_gamma   90.00
#
_symmetry.space_group_name_H-M   'P 1'
#
loop_
_entity.id
_entity.type
_entity.pdbx_description
1 polymer ?
#
loop_
_entity_poly.entity_id
_entity_poly.type
_entity_poly.pdbx_seq_one_letter_code
_entity_poly.pdbx_strand_id
1 'polypeptide(L)'
;MSNRSAADTSSRTVTIRACGHENVSAKHSSTLEVTSDDWLTPAGDCILAVDADTTPTAFGDEFTAACADANATISMTIEAAGHSDTVTGAGHPNLTHTDTRSLVSRTSTYVDDRTLMINADKAAVDIDRELVDALKTGAAVTVTLTVEP
;
A
#
# COMPACT_ATOMS: atom_id res chain seq x y z
N MET A 1 30.56 5.55 -3.16
CA MET A 1 30.02 4.25 -2.75
C MET A 1 28.78 4.43 -1.92
N SER A 2 28.81 5.27 -0.90
CA SER A 2 27.61 5.54 -0.10
C SER A 2 26.46 6.12 -0.93
N ASN A 3 26.76 6.91 -1.96
CA ASN A 3 25.73 7.47 -2.83
C ASN A 3 25.00 6.37 -3.62
N ARG A 4 25.72 5.34 -4.00
CA ARG A 4 25.12 4.21 -4.71
C ARG A 4 24.12 3.48 -3.81
N SER A 5 24.47 3.23 -2.54
CA SER A 5 23.57 2.58 -1.60
C SER A 5 22.30 3.40 -1.40
N ALA A 6 22.44 4.73 -1.27
CA ALA A 6 21.29 5.60 -1.13
C ALA A 6 20.39 5.57 -2.38
N ALA A 7 20.99 5.55 -3.58
CA ALA A 7 20.22 5.47 -4.82
C ALA A 7 19.49 4.13 -4.93
N ASP A 8 20.15 3.02 -4.58
CA ASP A 8 19.52 1.70 -4.59
C ASP A 8 18.36 1.66 -3.59
N THR A 9 18.54 2.22 -2.40
CA THR A 9 17.48 2.29 -1.39
C THR A 9 16.30 3.11 -1.92
N SER A 10 16.57 4.25 -2.56
CA SER A 10 15.51 5.10 -3.11
C SER A 10 14.71 4.37 -4.18
N SER A 11 15.36 3.57 -5.04
CA SER A 11 14.69 2.87 -6.12
C SER A 11 13.82 1.70 -5.62
N ARG A 12 14.00 1.29 -4.37
CA ARG A 12 13.22 0.21 -3.73
C ARG A 12 12.24 0.76 -2.69
N THR A 13 12.03 2.05 -2.69
CA THR A 13 11.11 2.72 -1.77
C THR A 13 10.22 3.66 -2.56
N VAL A 14 8.92 3.60 -2.29
CA VAL A 14 7.93 4.50 -2.88
C VAL A 14 7.20 5.18 -1.72
N THR A 15 7.07 6.50 -1.78
CA THR A 15 6.29 7.25 -0.80
C THR A 15 5.05 7.80 -1.47
N ILE A 16 3.90 7.53 -0.86
CA ILE A 16 2.59 7.98 -1.34
C ILE A 16 1.99 8.89 -0.28
N ARG A 17 1.51 10.06 -0.68
CA ARG A 17 0.76 10.95 0.20
C ARG A 17 -0.72 10.86 -0.17
N ALA A 18 -1.55 10.72 0.84
CA ALA A 18 -2.98 10.51 0.67
C ALA A 18 -3.73 11.14 1.84
N CYS A 19 -5.01 10.90 1.94
CA CYS A 19 -5.86 11.40 3.02
C CYS A 19 -6.74 10.28 3.55
N GLY A 20 -7.08 10.35 4.82
CA GLY A 20 -8.16 9.56 5.37
C GLY A 20 -9.52 10.06 4.86
N HIS A 21 -10.58 9.44 5.32
CA HIS A 21 -11.95 9.79 4.92
C HIS A 21 -12.93 9.33 6.00
N GLU A 22 -14.00 10.08 6.22
CA GLU A 22 -14.99 9.76 7.25
C GLU A 22 -15.65 8.39 7.08
N ASN A 23 -15.68 7.86 5.86
CA ASN A 23 -16.27 6.56 5.56
C ASN A 23 -15.29 5.39 5.66
N VAL A 24 -14.05 5.62 6.08
CA VAL A 24 -13.09 4.54 6.31
C VAL A 24 -13.61 3.65 7.43
N SER A 25 -13.82 2.37 7.14
CA SER A 25 -14.24 1.39 8.16
C SER A 25 -13.19 0.32 8.41
N ALA A 26 -12.38 0.00 7.40
CA ALA A 26 -11.29 -0.98 7.49
C ALA A 26 -11.78 -2.30 8.07
N LYS A 27 -12.78 -2.89 7.45
CA LYS A 27 -13.41 -4.14 7.94
C LYS A 27 -13.20 -5.32 7.01
N HIS A 28 -12.64 -5.12 5.82
CA HIS A 28 -12.47 -6.19 4.85
C HIS A 28 -11.49 -7.24 5.39
N SER A 29 -11.84 -8.51 5.23
CA SER A 29 -11.09 -9.62 5.85
C SER A 29 -9.93 -10.15 5.02
N SER A 30 -9.79 -9.74 3.76
CA SER A 30 -8.75 -10.30 2.88
C SER A 30 -7.94 -9.28 2.10
N THR A 31 -8.39 -8.03 1.99
CA THR A 31 -7.68 -7.01 1.22
C THR A 31 -7.58 -5.68 1.97
N LEU A 32 -6.65 -4.86 1.49
CA LEU A 32 -6.42 -3.50 1.96
C LEU A 32 -6.07 -2.66 0.75
N GLU A 33 -6.71 -1.51 0.59
CA GLU A 33 -6.58 -0.70 -0.62
C GLU A 33 -6.27 0.76 -0.30
N VAL A 34 -5.45 1.38 -1.15
CA VAL A 34 -5.20 2.82 -1.19
C VAL A 34 -5.56 3.29 -2.60
N THR A 35 -6.35 4.35 -2.72
CA THR A 35 -6.84 4.80 -4.02
C THR A 35 -6.56 6.28 -4.28
N SER A 36 -6.38 6.63 -5.56
CA SER A 36 -6.29 8.01 -5.99
C SER A 36 -7.67 8.69 -6.10
N ASP A 37 -8.76 7.93 -6.05
CA ASP A 37 -10.09 8.52 -5.99
C ASP A 37 -10.18 9.45 -4.78
N ASP A 38 -10.93 10.53 -4.91
CA ASP A 38 -11.13 11.50 -3.82
C ASP A 38 -12.44 11.28 -3.06
N TRP A 39 -13.07 10.13 -3.24
CA TRP A 39 -14.34 9.77 -2.62
C TRP A 39 -14.28 8.34 -2.07
N LEU A 40 -15.15 8.06 -1.13
CA LEU A 40 -15.28 6.73 -0.53
C LEU A 40 -16.71 6.58 -0.01
N THR A 41 -17.33 5.45 -0.30
CA THR A 41 -18.64 5.09 0.26
C THR A 41 -18.47 4.08 1.39
N PRO A 42 -19.46 3.94 2.29
CA PRO A 42 -19.36 2.93 3.36
C PRO A 42 -19.18 1.50 2.86
N ALA A 43 -19.54 1.20 1.61
CA ALA A 43 -19.36 -0.13 1.03
C ALA A 43 -17.88 -0.44 0.71
N GLY A 44 -17.01 0.57 0.64
CA GLY A 44 -15.59 0.38 0.36
C GLY A 44 -14.79 0.04 1.61
N ASP A 45 -15.08 -1.07 2.25
CA ASP A 45 -14.53 -1.44 3.55
C ASP A 45 -13.08 -1.91 3.54
N CYS A 46 -12.47 -2.04 2.37
CA CYS A 46 -11.04 -2.35 2.21
C CYS A 46 -10.17 -1.09 2.08
N ILE A 47 -10.76 0.07 1.79
CA ILE A 47 -10.01 1.30 1.49
C ILE A 47 -9.63 2.01 2.79
N LEU A 48 -8.32 2.26 2.96
CA LEU A 48 -7.79 2.98 4.12
C LEU A 48 -7.51 4.45 3.84
N ALA A 49 -7.18 4.79 2.60
CA ALA A 49 -6.80 6.15 2.23
C ALA A 49 -7.25 6.47 0.81
N VAL A 50 -7.61 7.73 0.62
CA VAL A 50 -8.09 8.27 -0.66
C VAL A 50 -7.17 9.40 -1.11
N ASP A 51 -7.40 9.90 -2.32
CA ASP A 51 -6.68 11.04 -2.88
C ASP A 51 -5.16 10.84 -2.93
N ALA A 52 -4.74 9.60 -3.19
CA ALA A 52 -3.32 9.26 -3.28
C ALA A 52 -2.67 10.01 -4.46
N ASP A 53 -1.50 10.58 -4.21
CA ASP A 53 -0.75 11.32 -5.23
C ASP A 53 0.08 10.44 -6.15
N THR A 54 0.19 9.16 -5.86
CA THR A 54 0.99 8.20 -6.61
C THR A 54 0.20 6.91 -6.78
N THR A 55 0.16 6.40 -7.99
CA THR A 55 -0.55 5.16 -8.35
C THR A 55 0.46 4.13 -8.86
N PRO A 56 0.07 2.85 -8.99
CA PRO A 56 1.03 1.80 -9.36
C PRO A 56 1.87 2.09 -10.61
N THR A 57 1.30 2.71 -11.63
CA THR A 57 2.05 3.03 -12.85
C THR A 57 3.22 3.97 -12.63
N ALA A 58 3.24 4.70 -11.52
CA ALA A 58 4.29 5.66 -11.20
C ALA A 58 5.33 5.12 -10.21
N PHE A 59 5.27 3.83 -9.84
CA PHE A 59 6.20 3.25 -8.87
C PHE A 59 7.64 3.14 -9.40
N GLY A 60 7.83 3.18 -10.71
CA GLY A 60 9.13 3.04 -11.33
C GLY A 60 9.46 1.60 -11.67
N ASP A 61 10.23 1.42 -12.76
CA ASP A 61 10.52 0.09 -13.29
C ASP A 61 11.35 -0.75 -12.33
N GLU A 62 12.27 -0.12 -11.61
CA GLU A 62 13.16 -0.83 -10.71
C GLU A 62 12.42 -1.37 -9.49
N PHE A 63 11.51 -0.57 -8.92
CA PHE A 63 10.66 -1.03 -7.82
C PHE A 63 9.79 -2.21 -8.27
N THR A 64 9.11 -2.05 -9.40
CA THR A 64 8.22 -3.09 -9.93
C THR A 64 8.98 -4.36 -10.26
N ALA A 65 10.15 -4.25 -10.88
CA ALA A 65 10.98 -5.41 -11.19
C ALA A 65 11.42 -6.15 -9.92
N ALA A 66 11.76 -5.41 -8.86
CA ALA A 66 12.14 -6.02 -7.59
C ALA A 66 10.96 -6.75 -6.94
N CYS A 67 9.74 -6.23 -7.08
CA CYS A 67 8.54 -6.87 -6.56
C CYS A 67 8.15 -8.13 -7.36
N ALA A 68 8.54 -8.21 -8.63
CA ALA A 68 8.21 -9.33 -9.51
C ALA A 68 9.11 -10.55 -9.28
N ASP A 69 9.33 -10.88 -8.02
CA ASP A 69 10.15 -11.99 -7.57
C ASP A 69 9.44 -12.66 -6.40
N ALA A 70 9.24 -13.97 -6.49
CA ALA A 70 8.55 -14.73 -5.46
C ALA A 70 9.29 -14.71 -4.12
N ASN A 71 10.59 -14.44 -4.12
CA ASN A 71 11.40 -14.38 -2.91
C ASN A 71 11.45 -12.97 -2.30
N ALA A 72 10.89 -11.97 -2.97
CA ALA A 72 10.90 -10.61 -2.45
C ALA A 72 9.96 -10.47 -1.27
N THR A 73 10.34 -9.62 -0.32
CA THR A 73 9.50 -9.19 0.79
C THR A 73 9.07 -7.75 0.54
N ILE A 74 7.77 -7.52 0.55
CA ILE A 74 7.19 -6.21 0.29
C ILE A 74 6.52 -5.73 1.57
N SER A 75 6.78 -4.48 1.97
CA SER A 75 6.17 -3.89 3.14
C SER A 75 5.46 -2.59 2.79
N MET A 76 4.33 -2.36 3.46
CA MET A 76 3.57 -1.11 3.38
C MET A 76 3.41 -0.57 4.79
N THR A 77 3.94 0.62 5.05
CA THR A 77 3.75 1.32 6.32
C THR A 77 2.80 2.48 6.12
N ILE A 78 1.76 2.54 6.94
CA ILE A 78 0.71 3.56 6.87
C ILE A 78 0.81 4.41 8.12
N GLU A 79 0.92 5.73 7.97
CA GLU A 79 1.05 6.65 9.09
C GLU A 79 0.04 7.79 8.97
N ALA A 80 -0.63 8.11 10.08
CA ALA A 80 -1.55 9.25 10.16
C ALA A 80 -1.67 9.69 11.62
N ALA A 81 -1.55 11.00 11.86
CA ALA A 81 -1.79 11.62 13.16
C ALA A 81 -0.99 10.95 14.31
N GLY A 82 0.25 10.56 14.04
CA GLY A 82 1.12 9.94 15.05
C GLY A 82 0.90 8.46 15.27
N HIS A 83 -0.01 7.83 14.52
CA HIS A 83 -0.25 6.38 14.57
C HIS A 83 0.28 5.73 13.30
N SER A 84 0.73 4.48 13.41
CA SER A 84 1.24 3.74 12.25
C SER A 84 0.98 2.26 12.39
N ASP A 85 0.99 1.57 11.24
CA ASP A 85 0.96 0.11 11.19
C ASP A 85 1.66 -0.32 9.90
N THR A 86 2.18 -1.54 9.89
CA THR A 86 2.92 -2.10 8.76
C THR A 86 2.32 -3.42 8.32
N VAL A 87 2.15 -3.57 7.02
CA VAL A 87 1.70 -4.81 6.37
C VAL A 87 2.86 -5.36 5.57
N THR A 88 3.13 -6.64 5.72
CA THR A 88 4.24 -7.31 5.04
C THR A 88 3.73 -8.54 4.30
N GLY A 89 4.20 -8.71 3.07
CA GLY A 89 3.83 -9.84 2.24
C GLY A 89 4.93 -10.18 1.24
N ALA A 90 4.56 -10.96 0.23
CA ALA A 90 5.50 -11.50 -0.74
C ALA A 90 5.30 -10.88 -2.12
N GLY A 91 6.39 -10.86 -2.92
CA GLY A 91 6.32 -10.56 -4.33
C GLY A 91 5.81 -11.75 -5.14
N HIS A 92 5.64 -11.54 -6.44
CA HIS A 92 5.20 -12.57 -7.38
C HIS A 92 5.61 -12.17 -8.79
N PRO A 93 6.05 -13.13 -9.64
CA PRO A 93 6.49 -12.81 -11.00
C PRO A 93 5.45 -12.10 -11.86
N ASN A 94 4.17 -12.25 -11.55
CA ASN A 94 3.07 -11.66 -12.32
C ASN A 94 2.63 -10.28 -11.83
N LEU A 95 3.31 -9.71 -10.83
CA LEU A 95 3.03 -8.34 -10.39
C LEU A 95 3.48 -7.36 -11.47
N THR A 96 2.56 -6.52 -11.94
CA THR A 96 2.83 -5.57 -13.03
C THR A 96 2.74 -4.11 -12.60
N HIS A 97 1.99 -3.80 -11.54
CA HIS A 97 1.75 -2.43 -11.07
C HIS A 97 1.33 -1.50 -12.22
N THR A 98 0.32 -1.91 -12.98
CA THR A 98 -0.11 -1.15 -14.16
C THR A 98 -1.44 -0.43 -13.96
N ASP A 99 -2.05 -0.53 -12.78
CA ASP A 99 -3.28 0.20 -12.52
C ASP A 99 -3.01 1.70 -12.36
N THR A 100 -3.95 2.51 -12.83
CA THR A 100 -3.82 3.97 -12.80
C THR A 100 -4.59 4.62 -11.65
N ARG A 101 -5.27 3.83 -10.80
CA ARG A 101 -6.16 4.36 -9.76
C ARG A 101 -5.81 3.92 -8.36
N SER A 102 -5.54 2.64 -8.15
CA SER A 102 -5.40 2.13 -6.79
C SER A 102 -4.41 0.98 -6.70
N LEU A 103 -3.96 0.73 -5.48
CA LEU A 103 -3.13 -0.43 -5.15
C LEU A 103 -3.81 -1.25 -4.06
N VAL A 104 -3.64 -2.57 -4.13
CA VAL A 104 -4.28 -3.50 -3.22
C VAL A 104 -3.24 -4.48 -2.67
N SER A 105 -3.19 -4.60 -1.34
CA SER A 105 -2.47 -5.68 -0.66
C SER A 105 -3.44 -6.83 -0.42
N ARG A 106 -3.00 -8.06 -0.70
CA ARG A 106 -3.86 -9.23 -0.59
C ARG A 106 -3.28 -10.27 0.36
N THR A 107 -4.10 -10.77 1.25
CA THR A 107 -3.71 -11.92 2.08
C THR A 107 -3.75 -13.21 1.27
N SER A 108 -4.47 -13.22 0.15
CA SER A 108 -4.53 -14.33 -0.80
C SER A 108 -3.34 -14.30 -1.78
N THR A 109 -3.36 -15.21 -2.74
CA THR A 109 -2.37 -15.28 -3.82
C THR A 109 -2.88 -14.68 -5.13
N TYR A 110 -4.06 -14.05 -5.12
CA TYR A 110 -4.63 -13.45 -6.32
C TYR A 110 -3.78 -12.27 -6.80
N VAL A 111 -3.54 -12.20 -8.11
CA VAL A 111 -2.75 -11.14 -8.73
C VAL A 111 -3.53 -10.51 -9.88
N ASP A 112 -3.62 -9.18 -9.86
CA ASP A 112 -4.09 -8.38 -10.98
C ASP A 112 -3.21 -7.12 -11.09
N ASP A 113 -3.60 -6.18 -11.96
CA ASP A 113 -2.81 -4.97 -12.21
C ASP A 113 -2.77 -3.99 -11.04
N ARG A 114 -3.61 -4.16 -10.03
CA ARG A 114 -3.63 -3.34 -8.81
C ARG A 114 -2.83 -3.97 -7.67
N THR A 115 -2.49 -5.26 -7.76
CA THR A 115 -1.89 -5.99 -6.66
C THR A 115 -0.48 -5.49 -6.36
N LEU A 116 -0.26 -5.05 -5.11
CA LEU A 116 1.06 -4.66 -4.62
C LEU A 116 1.83 -5.88 -4.12
N MET A 117 1.19 -6.71 -3.31
CA MET A 117 1.79 -7.89 -2.68
C MET A 117 0.74 -8.97 -2.49
N ILE A 118 1.20 -10.21 -2.37
CA ILE A 118 0.38 -11.36 -2.01
C ILE A 118 0.82 -11.91 -0.66
N ASN A 119 0.04 -12.82 -0.10
CA ASN A 119 0.32 -13.44 1.19
C ASN A 119 0.59 -12.41 2.30
N ALA A 120 -0.08 -11.28 2.25
CA ALA A 120 0.07 -10.23 3.25
C ALA A 120 -0.33 -10.76 4.62
N ASP A 121 0.37 -10.29 5.65
CA ASP A 121 0.11 -10.71 7.03
C ASP A 121 -1.09 -10.00 7.67
N LYS A 122 -1.62 -8.97 7.01
CA LYS A 122 -2.77 -8.21 7.51
C LYS A 122 -3.68 -7.82 6.35
N ALA A 123 -4.99 -7.84 6.61
CA ALA A 123 -6.00 -7.20 5.77
C ALA A 123 -6.46 -5.91 6.47
N ALA A 124 -7.42 -5.21 5.87
CA ALA A 124 -7.94 -3.96 6.44
C ALA A 124 -8.45 -4.14 7.87
N VAL A 125 -9.12 -5.27 8.13
CA VAL A 125 -9.69 -5.56 9.47
C VAL A 125 -8.61 -5.70 10.56
N ASP A 126 -7.38 -6.02 10.17
CA ASP A 126 -6.28 -6.26 11.10
C ASP A 126 -5.47 -5.00 11.44
N ILE A 127 -5.75 -3.90 10.77
CA ILE A 127 -5.03 -2.64 10.97
C ILE A 127 -5.34 -2.08 12.36
N ASP A 128 -4.33 -1.52 12.99
CA ASP A 128 -4.46 -0.91 14.32
C ASP A 128 -5.68 0.03 14.37
N ARG A 129 -6.56 -0.20 15.34
CA ARG A 129 -7.83 0.54 15.41
C ARG A 129 -7.63 2.02 15.75
N GLU A 130 -6.57 2.37 16.47
CA GLU A 130 -6.26 3.79 16.71
C GLU A 130 -5.85 4.50 15.42
N LEU A 131 -5.10 3.80 14.56
CA LEU A 131 -4.79 4.33 13.24
C LEU A 131 -6.07 4.49 12.41
N VAL A 132 -6.96 3.49 12.42
CA VAL A 132 -8.23 3.57 11.70
C VAL A 132 -9.05 4.77 12.19
N ASP A 133 -9.12 5.00 13.49
CA ASP A 133 -9.83 6.15 14.05
C ASP A 133 -9.23 7.47 13.55
N ALA A 134 -7.92 7.56 13.47
CA ALA A 134 -7.23 8.73 12.91
C ALA A 134 -7.58 8.92 11.43
N LEU A 135 -7.65 7.84 10.65
CA LEU A 135 -8.01 7.90 9.23
C LEU A 135 -9.44 8.43 9.03
N LYS A 136 -10.36 8.10 9.94
CA LYS A 136 -11.74 8.58 9.86
C LYS A 136 -11.87 10.09 10.01
N THR A 137 -10.88 10.74 10.58
CA THR A 137 -10.90 12.22 10.72
C THR A 137 -10.54 12.94 9.43
N GLY A 138 -10.16 12.22 8.38
CA GLY A 138 -9.65 12.84 7.16
C GLY A 138 -8.20 13.28 7.25
N ALA A 139 -7.45 12.78 8.23
CA ALA A 139 -6.06 13.18 8.46
C ALA A 139 -5.18 12.90 7.25
N ALA A 140 -4.11 13.67 7.12
CA ALA A 140 -3.08 13.41 6.12
C ALA A 140 -2.43 12.06 6.39
N VAL A 141 -2.18 11.30 5.32
CA VAL A 141 -1.64 9.95 5.38
C VAL A 141 -0.35 9.88 4.59
N THR A 142 0.66 9.22 5.15
CA THR A 142 1.87 8.86 4.40
C THR A 142 1.93 7.34 4.32
N VAL A 143 2.03 6.82 3.11
CA VAL A 143 2.19 5.39 2.84
C VAL A 143 3.59 5.19 2.28
N THR A 144 4.38 4.36 2.94
CA THR A 144 5.74 4.04 2.48
C THR A 144 5.78 2.58 2.07
N LEU A 145 6.15 2.33 0.82
CA LEU A 145 6.31 0.98 0.28
C LEU A 145 7.78 0.68 0.17
N THR A 146 8.20 -0.50 0.62
CA THR A 146 9.58 -0.96 0.46
C THR A 146 9.58 -2.39 -0.07
N VAL A 147 10.61 -2.73 -0.85
CA VAL A 147 10.81 -4.09 -1.33
C VAL A 147 12.24 -4.52 -1.04
N GLU A 148 12.39 -5.73 -0.52
CA GLU A 148 13.68 -6.35 -0.26
C GLU A 148 13.75 -7.70 -0.96
N PRO A 149 14.90 -8.03 -1.56
CA PRO A 149 15.07 -9.31 -2.26
C PRO A 149 15.02 -10.52 -1.33
#